data_8cbee034c55ac2aac39b8061965b3949
#
_entry.id   8cbee034c55ac2aac39b8061965b3949
#
_cell.length_a   1.000
_cell.length_b   1.000
_cell.length_c   1.000
_cell.angle_alpha   90.00
_cell.angle_beta   90.00
_cell.angle_gamma   90.00
#
_symmetry.space_group_name_H-M   'P 1'
#
loop_
_entity.id
_entity.type
_entity.pdbx_description
1 polymer ?
#
loop_
_entity_poly.entity_id
_entity_poly.type
_entity_poly.pdbx_seq_one_letter_code
_entity_poly.pdbx_strand_id
1 'polypeptide(L)'
;MDPFTKKEWYKLIAPSIFSKKECGKTIITKTAGTKIASVGLLGRIVELSLGDLNDNEAMSYRKVKLCIEDVQGYNCLLNFHGMDMTRDKLCSLIKKKQSIIEANVDARTTDGYIVRMFCIAFTKKQDDQIKETCYAKSAKMRSIRAKMVGTMSALAGKGDLKALVKALVAGTTGEEIEREASAIFPIKDCYIRKVKVIKKPKFDVTALMEWHTDDGTDVGAAVAPVVAESIVAGSGGRL
;
A
#
# COMPACT_ATOMS: atom_id res chain seq x y z
N MET A 1 -27.34 -13.06 25.38
CA MET A 1 -27.32 -11.70 24.81
C MET A 1 -26.35 -11.69 23.64
N ASP A 2 -26.78 -11.30 22.45
CA ASP A 2 -25.95 -11.32 21.25
C ASP A 2 -24.78 -10.32 21.40
N PRO A 3 -23.50 -10.75 21.27
CA PRO A 3 -22.34 -9.87 21.38
C PRO A 3 -22.30 -8.78 20.28
N PHE A 4 -22.96 -9.02 19.13
CA PHE A 4 -22.97 -8.05 18.02
C PHE A 4 -23.85 -6.83 18.30
N THR A 5 -24.82 -6.87 19.23
CA THR A 5 -25.61 -5.69 19.64
C THR A 5 -24.77 -4.56 20.23
N LYS A 6 -23.60 -4.92 20.80
CA LYS A 6 -22.65 -3.97 21.39
C LYS A 6 -21.58 -3.48 20.42
N LYS A 7 -21.69 -3.83 19.12
CA LYS A 7 -20.69 -3.50 18.12
C LYS A 7 -21.25 -2.56 17.06
N GLU A 8 -20.34 -1.79 16.44
CA GLU A 8 -20.60 -0.89 15.33
C GLU A 8 -19.69 -1.21 14.15
N TRP A 9 -20.18 -0.94 12.94
CA TRP A 9 -19.47 -1.14 11.70
C TRP A 9 -18.99 0.19 11.13
N TYR A 10 -17.73 0.25 10.75
CA TYR A 10 -17.11 1.38 10.09
C TYR A 10 -16.68 0.98 8.68
N LYS A 11 -16.85 1.90 7.72
CA LYS A 11 -16.42 1.71 6.34
C LYS A 11 -14.94 2.02 6.21
N LEU A 12 -14.24 1.27 5.36
CA LEU A 12 -12.83 1.46 5.03
C LEU A 12 -12.73 2.17 3.68
N ILE A 13 -12.11 3.35 3.67
CA ILE A 13 -11.94 4.18 2.48
C ILE A 13 -10.47 4.15 2.08
N ALA A 14 -10.19 3.60 0.90
CA ALA A 14 -8.85 3.55 0.32
C ALA A 14 -8.45 4.90 -0.29
N PRO A 15 -7.14 5.19 -0.40
CA PRO A 15 -6.61 6.35 -1.10
C PRO A 15 -7.02 6.39 -2.57
N SER A 16 -7.04 7.59 -3.17
CA SER A 16 -7.43 7.84 -4.58
C SER A 16 -6.53 7.15 -5.63
N ILE A 17 -5.38 6.62 -5.24
CA ILE A 17 -4.49 5.83 -6.10
C ILE A 17 -5.16 4.56 -6.60
N PHE A 18 -6.08 4.00 -5.82
CA PHE A 18 -6.79 2.77 -6.15
C PHE A 18 -8.14 3.08 -6.80
N SER A 19 -8.55 2.25 -7.75
CA SER A 19 -9.81 2.44 -8.50
C SER A 19 -11.04 2.33 -7.59
N LYS A 20 -11.02 1.38 -6.65
CA LYS A 20 -12.09 1.23 -5.65
C LYS A 20 -11.76 2.00 -4.39
N LYS A 21 -12.62 2.96 -4.04
CA LYS A 21 -12.50 3.75 -2.80
C LYS A 21 -13.03 2.97 -1.59
N GLU A 22 -14.20 2.36 -1.67
CA GLU A 22 -14.78 1.55 -0.58
C GLU A 22 -14.25 0.12 -0.66
N CYS A 23 -13.39 -0.26 0.30
CA CYS A 23 -12.71 -1.55 0.30
C CYS A 23 -13.16 -2.52 1.41
N GLY A 24 -14.28 -2.22 2.07
CA GLY A 24 -14.88 -3.11 3.06
C GLY A 24 -15.28 -2.42 4.35
N LYS A 25 -15.53 -3.21 5.39
CA LYS A 25 -15.99 -2.73 6.70
C LYS A 25 -15.18 -3.38 7.82
N THR A 26 -14.97 -2.63 8.88
CA THR A 26 -14.37 -3.14 10.13
C THR A 26 -15.34 -2.98 11.29
N ILE A 27 -15.25 -3.89 12.26
CA ILE A 27 -16.13 -3.92 13.42
C ILE A 27 -15.38 -3.50 14.66
N ILE A 28 -16.02 -2.71 15.52
CA ILE A 28 -15.51 -2.33 16.83
C ILE A 28 -16.64 -2.27 17.86
N THR A 29 -16.30 -2.38 19.12
CA THR A 29 -17.26 -2.18 20.22
C THR A 29 -17.66 -0.72 20.31
N LYS A 30 -18.97 -0.46 20.48
CA LYS A 30 -19.54 0.88 20.67
C LYS A 30 -18.81 1.65 21.76
N THR A 31 -18.76 2.95 21.62
CA THR A 31 -18.22 3.85 22.65
C THR A 31 -18.93 3.62 23.98
N ALA A 32 -18.18 3.34 25.03
CA ALA A 32 -18.68 3.12 26.38
C ALA A 32 -17.72 3.73 27.39
N GLY A 33 -18.19 4.71 28.15
CA GLY A 33 -17.37 5.42 29.12
C GLY A 33 -16.15 6.07 28.51
N THR A 34 -14.96 5.74 29.01
CA THR A 34 -13.67 6.28 28.53
C THR A 34 -13.15 5.64 27.24
N LYS A 35 -13.75 4.53 26.78
CA LYS A 35 -13.33 3.82 25.57
C LYS A 35 -14.08 4.36 24.35
N ILE A 36 -13.40 5.20 23.59
CA ILE A 36 -13.94 5.80 22.36
C ILE A 36 -13.65 4.88 21.17
N ALA A 37 -14.68 4.54 20.39
CA ALA A 37 -14.57 3.62 19.26
C ALA A 37 -13.61 4.14 18.18
N SER A 38 -13.66 5.42 17.82
CA SER A 38 -12.77 6.01 16.83
C SER A 38 -11.29 5.89 17.22
N VAL A 39 -10.96 6.17 18.48
CA VAL A 39 -9.57 6.03 18.98
C VAL A 39 -9.11 4.58 18.93
N GLY A 40 -9.99 3.63 19.20
CA GLY A 40 -9.67 2.20 19.11
C GLY A 40 -9.51 1.67 17.68
N LEU A 41 -9.94 2.42 16.66
CA LEU A 41 -9.75 2.10 15.24
C LEU A 41 -8.41 2.59 14.70
N LEU A 42 -7.88 3.69 15.22
CA LEU A 42 -6.62 4.26 14.79
C LEU A 42 -5.47 3.24 14.90
N GLY A 43 -4.66 3.17 13.86
CA GLY A 43 -3.51 2.28 13.78
C GLY A 43 -3.84 0.84 13.39
N ARG A 44 -5.09 0.46 13.16
CA ARG A 44 -5.41 -0.86 12.58
C ARG A 44 -4.86 -0.98 11.18
N ILE A 45 -4.26 -2.13 10.89
CA ILE A 45 -3.74 -2.48 9.57
C ILE A 45 -4.70 -3.47 8.93
N VAL A 46 -5.10 -3.15 7.70
CA VAL A 46 -5.98 -3.99 6.88
C VAL A 46 -5.19 -4.49 5.69
N GLU A 47 -5.21 -5.79 5.43
CA GLU A 47 -4.62 -6.41 4.25
C GLU A 47 -5.69 -6.58 3.17
N LEU A 48 -5.41 -6.03 1.98
CA LEU A 48 -6.31 -6.07 0.83
C LEU A 48 -5.57 -6.61 -0.39
N SER A 49 -6.28 -7.33 -1.26
CA SER A 49 -5.73 -7.73 -2.55
C SER A 49 -5.65 -6.53 -3.49
N LEU A 50 -4.52 -6.36 -4.17
CA LEU A 50 -4.38 -5.32 -5.19
C LEU A 50 -5.30 -5.57 -6.39
N GLY A 51 -5.60 -6.83 -6.69
CA GLY A 51 -6.57 -7.19 -7.72
C GLY A 51 -7.97 -6.67 -7.42
N ASP A 52 -8.42 -6.78 -6.17
CA ASP A 52 -9.74 -6.30 -5.74
C ASP A 52 -9.82 -4.76 -5.72
N LEU A 53 -8.71 -4.08 -5.40
CA LEU A 53 -8.65 -2.61 -5.37
C LEU A 53 -8.64 -1.97 -6.75
N ASN A 54 -8.08 -2.66 -7.75
CA ASN A 54 -7.91 -2.12 -9.10
C ASN A 54 -8.77 -2.83 -10.17
N ASP A 55 -9.65 -3.75 -9.77
CA ASP A 55 -10.45 -4.60 -10.67
C ASP A 55 -9.60 -5.33 -11.74
N ASN A 56 -8.38 -5.72 -11.36
CA ASN A 56 -7.44 -6.41 -12.24
C ASN A 56 -6.94 -7.71 -11.58
N GLU A 57 -7.47 -8.84 -12.01
CA GLU A 57 -7.13 -10.15 -11.46
C GLU A 57 -5.64 -10.51 -11.63
N ALA A 58 -5.00 -10.02 -12.70
CA ALA A 58 -3.57 -10.24 -12.92
C ALA A 58 -2.67 -9.70 -11.80
N MET A 59 -3.15 -8.73 -11.02
CA MET A 59 -2.44 -8.13 -9.88
C MET A 59 -2.76 -8.79 -8.53
N SER A 60 -3.63 -9.79 -8.48
CA SER A 60 -4.12 -10.42 -7.24
C SER A 60 -3.02 -11.07 -6.39
N TYR A 61 -1.85 -11.36 -6.99
CA TYR A 61 -0.69 -11.89 -6.27
C TYR A 61 -0.01 -10.88 -5.34
N ARG A 62 -0.42 -9.60 -5.36
CA ARG A 62 0.09 -8.55 -4.46
C ARG A 62 -0.97 -8.20 -3.42
N LYS A 63 -0.54 -8.15 -2.17
CA LYS A 63 -1.32 -7.67 -1.04
C LYS A 63 -0.86 -6.29 -0.65
N VAL A 64 -1.78 -5.37 -0.48
CA VAL A 64 -1.50 -4.04 0.05
C VAL A 64 -1.95 -3.98 1.51
N LYS A 65 -1.12 -3.43 2.36
CA LYS A 65 -1.40 -3.17 3.77
C LYS A 65 -1.70 -1.70 3.93
N LEU A 66 -2.90 -1.39 4.37
CA LEU A 66 -3.36 -0.04 4.62
C LEU A 66 -3.62 0.14 6.13
N CYS A 67 -3.21 1.27 6.68
CA CYS A 67 -3.37 1.61 8.08
C CYS A 67 -4.45 2.69 8.24
N ILE A 68 -5.34 2.55 9.20
CA ILE A 68 -6.33 3.58 9.56
C ILE A 68 -5.59 4.72 10.26
N GLU A 69 -5.61 5.92 9.69
CA GLU A 69 -4.96 7.11 10.25
C GLU A 69 -5.94 8.14 10.78
N ASP A 70 -7.15 8.20 10.21
CA ASP A 70 -8.22 9.08 10.69
C ASP A 70 -9.59 8.43 10.55
N VAL A 71 -10.54 8.87 11.38
CA VAL A 71 -11.92 8.37 11.39
C VAL A 71 -12.88 9.56 11.32
N GLN A 72 -13.59 9.67 10.19
CA GLN A 72 -14.57 10.71 9.94
C GLN A 72 -15.99 10.14 9.95
N GLY A 73 -16.72 10.35 11.05
CA GLY A 73 -18.02 9.71 11.26
C GLY A 73 -17.89 8.19 11.26
N TYR A 74 -18.49 7.51 10.30
CA TYR A 74 -18.39 6.06 10.11
C TYR A 74 -17.38 5.63 9.03
N ASN A 75 -16.60 6.58 8.47
CA ASN A 75 -15.61 6.33 7.44
C ASN A 75 -14.20 6.36 8.05
N CYS A 76 -13.45 5.30 7.85
CA CYS A 76 -12.04 5.20 8.23
C CYS A 76 -11.17 5.52 7.02
N LEU A 77 -10.39 6.58 7.10
CA LEU A 77 -9.43 6.95 6.07
C LEU A 77 -8.16 6.14 6.21
N LEU A 78 -7.80 5.46 5.13
CA LEU A 78 -6.65 4.57 5.09
C LEU A 78 -5.44 5.26 4.46
N ASN A 79 -4.24 4.96 4.98
CA ASN A 79 -2.98 5.35 4.38
C ASN A 79 -2.11 4.12 4.09
N PHE A 80 -1.18 4.25 3.15
CA PHE A 80 -0.27 3.18 2.78
C PHE A 80 0.66 2.81 3.94
N HIS A 81 0.70 1.52 4.29
CA HIS A 81 1.59 1.01 5.33
C HIS A 81 2.59 -0.02 4.79
N GLY A 82 2.27 -0.68 3.71
CA GLY A 82 3.16 -1.66 3.10
C GLY A 82 2.53 -2.44 1.97
N MET A 83 3.34 -3.27 1.35
CA MET A 83 2.94 -4.20 0.31
C MET A 83 3.66 -5.53 0.54
N ASP A 84 3.01 -6.62 0.18
CA ASP A 84 3.60 -7.96 0.26
C ASP A 84 3.15 -8.79 -0.95
N MET A 85 3.94 -9.78 -1.32
CA MET A 85 3.58 -10.76 -2.35
C MET A 85 2.90 -11.95 -1.68
N THR A 86 1.91 -12.55 -2.35
CA THR A 86 1.28 -13.78 -1.86
C THR A 86 2.28 -14.93 -1.81
N ARG A 87 2.11 -15.82 -0.82
CA ARG A 87 2.98 -16.99 -0.65
C ARG A 87 2.98 -17.89 -1.88
N ASP A 88 1.83 -18.09 -2.50
CA ASP A 88 1.67 -18.96 -3.66
C ASP A 88 2.50 -18.47 -4.85
N LYS A 89 2.47 -17.17 -5.14
CA LYS A 89 3.28 -16.57 -6.20
C LYS A 89 4.77 -16.74 -5.89
N LEU A 90 5.19 -16.45 -4.66
CA LEU A 90 6.58 -16.60 -4.25
C LEU A 90 7.07 -18.04 -4.40
N CYS A 91 6.28 -19.02 -3.95
CA CYS A 91 6.60 -20.44 -4.09
C CYS A 91 6.67 -20.88 -5.57
N SER A 92 5.80 -20.35 -6.42
CA SER A 92 5.79 -20.67 -7.85
C SER A 92 7.03 -20.15 -8.60
N LEU A 93 7.65 -19.06 -8.13
CA LEU A 93 8.85 -18.46 -8.69
C LEU A 93 10.13 -19.25 -8.33
N ILE A 94 10.15 -19.89 -7.15
CA ILE A 94 11.31 -20.63 -6.66
C ILE A 94 11.39 -21.98 -7.37
N LYS A 95 12.36 -22.13 -8.27
CA LYS A 95 12.59 -23.34 -9.07
C LYS A 95 14.02 -23.82 -8.89
N LYS A 96 14.25 -25.13 -9.13
CA LYS A 96 15.61 -25.71 -9.17
C LYS A 96 16.38 -25.17 -10.39
N LYS A 97 17.70 -25.37 -10.39
CA LYS A 97 18.64 -25.07 -11.49
C LYS A 97 18.82 -23.55 -11.77
N GLN A 98 18.31 -22.66 -10.93
CA GLN A 98 18.48 -21.20 -11.04
C GLN A 98 19.00 -20.61 -9.72
N SER A 99 19.67 -19.45 -9.78
CA SER A 99 20.06 -18.69 -8.61
C SER A 99 18.96 -17.69 -8.25
N ILE A 100 18.72 -17.54 -6.94
CA ILE A 100 17.85 -16.51 -6.38
C ILE A 100 18.73 -15.36 -5.92
N ILE A 101 18.38 -14.14 -6.31
CA ILE A 101 19.10 -12.93 -5.95
C ILE A 101 18.11 -12.02 -5.20
N GLU A 102 18.42 -11.75 -3.96
CA GLU A 102 17.61 -10.84 -3.13
C GLU A 102 18.45 -9.62 -2.76
N ALA A 103 17.80 -8.46 -2.75
CA ALA A 103 18.38 -7.21 -2.28
C ALA A 103 17.33 -6.44 -1.47
N ASN A 104 17.79 -5.70 -0.46
CA ASN A 104 16.94 -4.82 0.33
C ASN A 104 17.61 -3.46 0.49
N VAL A 105 16.78 -2.43 0.67
CA VAL A 105 17.24 -1.05 0.85
C VAL A 105 16.28 -0.31 1.77
N ASP A 106 16.85 0.54 2.61
CA ASP A 106 16.11 1.55 3.37
C ASP A 106 16.27 2.88 2.65
N ALA A 107 15.17 3.40 2.15
CA ALA A 107 15.18 4.66 1.40
C ALA A 107 14.23 5.67 2.05
N ARG A 108 14.61 6.94 1.97
CA ARG A 108 13.80 8.05 2.47
C ARG A 108 13.12 8.74 1.30
N THR A 109 11.80 8.96 1.42
CA THR A 109 11.04 9.76 0.47
C THR A 109 11.16 11.25 0.78
N THR A 110 10.79 12.12 -0.15
CA THR A 110 10.77 13.57 0.04
C THR A 110 9.89 13.99 1.21
N ASP A 111 8.76 13.29 1.44
CA ASP A 111 7.83 13.51 2.56
C ASP A 111 8.38 13.09 3.93
N GLY A 112 9.57 12.50 3.98
CA GLY A 112 10.19 12.06 5.22
C GLY A 112 9.80 10.67 5.70
N TYR A 113 9.04 9.88 4.92
CA TYR A 113 8.86 8.46 5.19
C TYR A 113 10.16 7.70 5.00
N ILE A 114 10.43 6.73 5.88
CA ILE A 114 11.50 5.75 5.68
C ILE A 114 10.84 4.43 5.32
N VAL A 115 11.15 3.95 4.12
CA VAL A 115 10.55 2.75 3.54
C VAL A 115 11.64 1.71 3.29
N ARG A 116 11.41 0.49 3.76
CA ARG A 116 12.26 -0.66 3.43
C ARG A 116 11.63 -1.47 2.31
N MET A 117 12.37 -1.56 1.21
CA MET A 117 11.95 -2.33 0.04
C MET A 117 12.82 -3.59 -0.10
N PHE A 118 12.19 -4.68 -0.50
CA PHE A 118 12.83 -5.97 -0.77
C PHE A 118 12.54 -6.35 -2.20
N CYS A 119 13.60 -6.58 -2.96
CA CYS A 119 13.52 -7.04 -4.33
C CYS A 119 14.00 -8.50 -4.43
N ILE A 120 13.38 -9.27 -5.31
CA ILE A 120 13.76 -10.63 -5.65
C ILE A 120 13.87 -10.76 -7.16
N ALA A 121 14.88 -11.47 -7.63
CA ALA A 121 15.08 -11.78 -9.05
C ALA A 121 15.67 -13.18 -9.22
N PHE A 122 15.46 -13.77 -10.38
CA PHE A 122 15.90 -15.11 -10.71
C PHE A 122 16.77 -15.09 -11.96
N THR A 123 17.78 -15.96 -12.02
CA THR A 123 18.60 -16.10 -13.20
C THR A 123 17.86 -16.86 -14.31
N LYS A 124 18.02 -16.40 -15.55
CA LYS A 124 17.44 -17.00 -16.75
C LYS A 124 18.52 -17.79 -17.49
N LYS A 125 18.12 -18.84 -18.19
CA LYS A 125 18.96 -19.54 -19.17
C LYS A 125 19.10 -18.65 -20.41
N GLN A 126 20.31 -18.53 -20.98
CA GLN A 126 20.51 -17.91 -22.29
C GLN A 126 19.96 -18.81 -23.38
N ASP A 127 19.53 -18.21 -24.48
CA ASP A 127 18.88 -18.98 -25.57
C ASP A 127 19.83 -20.00 -26.21
N ASP A 128 21.11 -19.66 -26.33
CA ASP A 128 22.16 -20.54 -26.90
C ASP A 128 22.85 -21.45 -25.87
N GLN A 129 22.39 -21.46 -24.63
CA GLN A 129 23.02 -22.23 -23.56
C GLN A 129 22.59 -23.69 -23.61
N ILE A 130 23.54 -24.62 -23.81
CA ILE A 130 23.28 -26.08 -23.75
C ILE A 130 23.03 -26.53 -22.32
N LYS A 131 23.78 -25.98 -21.36
CA LYS A 131 23.71 -26.34 -19.95
C LYS A 131 22.36 -25.97 -19.33
N GLU A 132 21.73 -26.92 -18.64
CA GLU A 132 20.43 -26.68 -17.98
C GLU A 132 20.49 -25.74 -16.76
N THR A 133 21.63 -25.71 -16.05
CA THR A 133 21.81 -24.90 -14.85
C THR A 133 22.24 -23.49 -15.22
N CYS A 134 21.62 -22.49 -14.60
CA CYS A 134 21.92 -21.06 -14.82
C CYS A 134 22.35 -20.36 -13.52
N TYR A 135 23.29 -20.99 -12.80
CA TYR A 135 23.82 -20.39 -11.57
C TYR A 135 24.76 -19.22 -11.86
N ALA A 136 24.54 -18.10 -11.17
CA ALA A 136 25.41 -16.94 -11.24
C ALA A 136 26.55 -17.05 -10.21
N LYS A 137 27.76 -16.62 -10.59
CA LYS A 137 28.92 -16.50 -9.68
C LYS A 137 28.66 -15.39 -8.65
N SER A 138 29.21 -15.55 -7.42
CA SER A 138 29.02 -14.60 -6.31
C SER A 138 29.40 -13.14 -6.65
N ALA A 139 30.46 -12.93 -7.46
CA ALA A 139 30.85 -11.62 -7.93
C ALA A 139 29.75 -10.95 -8.78
N LYS A 140 29.17 -11.67 -9.74
CA LYS A 140 28.05 -11.17 -10.56
C LYS A 140 26.82 -10.90 -9.72
N MET A 141 26.48 -11.78 -8.74
CA MET A 141 25.38 -11.55 -7.82
C MET A 141 25.53 -10.28 -6.99
N ARG A 142 26.77 -9.95 -6.54
CA ARG A 142 27.05 -8.68 -5.83
C ARG A 142 26.81 -7.47 -6.73
N SER A 143 27.26 -7.52 -7.98
CA SER A 143 27.05 -6.43 -8.94
C SER A 143 25.56 -6.22 -9.25
N ILE A 144 24.79 -7.31 -9.37
CA ILE A 144 23.34 -7.26 -9.58
C ILE A 144 22.65 -6.65 -8.35
N ARG A 145 23.00 -7.07 -7.13
CA ARG A 145 22.44 -6.46 -5.90
C ARG A 145 22.73 -4.97 -5.81
N ALA A 146 23.93 -4.53 -6.20
CA ALA A 146 24.27 -3.12 -6.23
C ALA A 146 23.38 -2.32 -7.20
N LYS A 147 23.07 -2.88 -8.36
CA LYS A 147 22.10 -2.29 -9.31
C LYS A 147 20.70 -2.23 -8.75
N MET A 148 20.19 -3.33 -8.19
CA MET A 148 18.87 -3.38 -7.54
C MET A 148 18.72 -2.29 -6.46
N VAL A 149 19.72 -2.17 -5.57
CA VAL A 149 19.75 -1.16 -4.51
C VAL A 149 19.76 0.25 -5.09
N GLY A 150 20.59 0.50 -6.11
CA GLY A 150 20.68 1.80 -6.80
C GLY A 150 19.34 2.24 -7.40
N THR A 151 18.67 1.35 -8.16
CA THR A 151 17.37 1.63 -8.79
C THR A 151 16.28 1.88 -7.76
N MET A 152 16.18 1.03 -6.72
CA MET A 152 15.20 1.22 -5.64
C MET A 152 15.43 2.52 -4.86
N SER A 153 16.68 2.85 -4.52
CA SER A 153 17.02 4.10 -3.82
C SER A 153 16.69 5.34 -4.67
N ALA A 154 17.00 5.28 -5.97
CA ALA A 154 16.69 6.35 -6.90
C ALA A 154 15.17 6.58 -7.04
N LEU A 155 14.40 5.50 -7.11
CA LEU A 155 12.94 5.56 -7.17
C LEU A 155 12.34 6.25 -5.93
N ALA A 156 12.77 5.84 -4.74
CA ALA A 156 12.24 6.41 -3.50
C ALA A 156 12.68 7.86 -3.26
N GLY A 157 13.90 8.22 -3.70
CA GLY A 157 14.42 9.57 -3.53
C GLY A 157 13.85 10.61 -4.51
N LYS A 158 13.25 10.17 -5.62
CA LYS A 158 12.71 11.05 -6.66
C LYS A 158 11.38 11.72 -6.31
N GLY A 159 10.62 11.17 -5.40
CA GLY A 159 9.25 11.64 -5.20
C GLY A 159 8.67 11.34 -3.82
N ASP A 160 7.43 11.73 -3.69
CA ASP A 160 6.60 11.53 -2.52
C ASP A 160 6.18 10.07 -2.38
N LEU A 161 5.66 9.71 -1.22
CA LEU A 161 5.12 8.37 -1.01
C LEU A 161 4.02 8.01 -2.02
N LYS A 162 3.18 8.98 -2.43
CA LYS A 162 2.11 8.78 -3.44
C LYS A 162 2.69 8.35 -4.78
N ALA A 163 3.74 9.03 -5.25
CA ALA A 163 4.43 8.68 -6.49
C ALA A 163 5.13 7.31 -6.41
N LEU A 164 5.78 7.02 -5.28
CA LEU A 164 6.39 5.72 -5.03
C LEU A 164 5.35 4.59 -5.08
N VAL A 165 4.20 4.75 -4.41
CA VAL A 165 3.14 3.72 -4.41
C VAL A 165 2.53 3.56 -5.81
N LYS A 166 2.33 4.64 -6.58
CA LYS A 166 1.89 4.55 -8.00
C LYS A 166 2.86 3.68 -8.81
N ALA A 167 4.16 3.90 -8.70
CA ALA A 167 5.18 3.11 -9.42
C ALA A 167 5.23 1.64 -8.95
N LEU A 168 5.06 1.39 -7.65
CA LEU A 168 4.98 0.04 -7.11
C LEU A 168 3.73 -0.71 -7.59
N VAL A 169 2.58 -0.05 -7.66
CA VAL A 169 1.33 -0.63 -8.17
C VAL A 169 1.45 -0.94 -9.66
N ALA A 170 2.03 -0.04 -10.45
CA ALA A 170 2.28 -0.27 -11.88
C ALA A 170 3.25 -1.43 -12.12
N GLY A 171 4.21 -1.65 -11.21
CA GLY A 171 5.20 -2.72 -11.32
C GLY A 171 6.42 -2.37 -12.18
N THR A 172 6.52 -1.17 -12.69
CA THR A 172 7.59 -0.67 -13.58
C THR A 172 8.99 -0.81 -12.98
N THR A 173 9.09 -0.70 -11.66
CA THR A 173 10.38 -0.85 -10.95
C THR A 173 11.03 -2.21 -11.17
N GLY A 174 10.23 -3.28 -11.21
CA GLY A 174 10.75 -4.63 -11.47
C GLY A 174 11.33 -4.75 -12.86
N GLU A 175 10.64 -4.21 -13.86
CA GLU A 175 11.06 -4.21 -15.27
C GLU A 175 12.32 -3.36 -15.49
N GLU A 176 12.43 -2.20 -14.83
CA GLU A 176 13.65 -1.39 -14.87
C GLU A 176 14.86 -2.12 -14.31
N ILE A 177 14.70 -2.77 -13.15
CA ILE A 177 15.78 -3.58 -12.54
C ILE A 177 16.16 -4.74 -13.46
N GLU A 178 15.20 -5.43 -14.03
CA GLU A 178 15.45 -6.54 -14.97
C GLU A 178 16.25 -6.06 -16.17
N ARG A 179 15.88 -4.95 -16.78
CA ARG A 179 16.59 -4.36 -17.91
C ARG A 179 18.04 -3.98 -17.58
N GLU A 180 18.26 -3.28 -16.46
CA GLU A 180 19.60 -2.85 -16.06
C GLU A 180 20.49 -4.00 -15.62
N ALA A 181 19.96 -4.98 -14.93
CA ALA A 181 20.71 -6.09 -14.40
C ALA A 181 20.98 -7.16 -15.45
N SER A 182 20.15 -7.26 -16.50
CA SER A 182 20.35 -8.20 -17.61
C SER A 182 21.65 -7.95 -18.38
N ALA A 183 22.18 -6.71 -18.35
CA ALA A 183 23.50 -6.39 -18.89
C ALA A 183 24.66 -7.14 -18.18
N ILE A 184 24.48 -7.51 -16.91
CA ILE A 184 25.51 -8.20 -16.10
C ILE A 184 25.35 -9.72 -16.22
N PHE A 185 24.12 -10.19 -16.11
CA PHE A 185 23.74 -11.61 -16.20
C PHE A 185 22.26 -11.71 -16.58
N PRO A 186 21.84 -12.67 -17.41
CA PRO A 186 20.45 -12.82 -17.80
C PRO A 186 19.57 -13.13 -16.59
N ILE A 187 18.58 -12.27 -16.36
CA ILE A 187 17.65 -12.32 -15.23
C ILE A 187 16.22 -12.39 -15.77
N LYS A 188 15.34 -12.93 -14.97
CA LYS A 188 13.91 -12.97 -15.21
C LYS A 188 13.14 -12.82 -13.89
N ASP A 189 11.86 -12.56 -13.99
CA ASP A 189 10.94 -12.55 -12.85
C ASP A 189 11.43 -11.62 -11.72
N CYS A 190 11.77 -10.37 -12.07
CA CYS A 190 12.21 -9.38 -11.10
C CYS A 190 10.99 -8.67 -10.48
N TYR A 191 10.82 -8.80 -9.17
CA TYR A 191 9.69 -8.21 -8.44
C TYR A 191 10.13 -7.52 -7.17
N ILE A 192 9.44 -6.44 -6.82
CA ILE A 192 9.47 -5.92 -5.46
C ILE A 192 8.57 -6.83 -4.61
N ARG A 193 9.20 -7.71 -3.85
CA ARG A 193 8.51 -8.73 -3.05
C ARG A 193 7.75 -8.13 -1.88
N LYS A 194 8.38 -7.16 -1.20
CA LYS A 194 7.85 -6.59 0.04
C LYS A 194 8.27 -5.14 0.20
N VAL A 195 7.35 -4.36 0.72
CA VAL A 195 7.59 -2.96 1.11
C VAL A 195 7.07 -2.77 2.54
N LYS A 196 7.86 -2.12 3.38
CA LYS A 196 7.48 -1.79 4.77
C LYS A 196 7.74 -0.32 5.04
N VAL A 197 6.79 0.39 5.58
CA VAL A 197 7.02 1.70 6.18
C VAL A 197 7.63 1.50 7.57
N ILE A 198 8.87 1.97 7.77
CA ILE A 198 9.60 1.84 9.04
C ILE A 198 9.32 3.05 9.94
N LYS A 199 9.43 4.24 9.35
CA LYS A 199 9.12 5.49 10.05
C LYS A 199 8.15 6.33 9.23
N LYS A 200 7.17 6.89 9.91
CA LYS A 200 6.24 7.88 9.38
C LYS A 200 6.68 9.26 9.85
N PRO A 201 6.48 10.32 9.07
CA PRO A 201 6.57 11.71 9.56
C PRO A 201 5.51 11.98 10.62
N LYS A 202 5.49 13.18 11.17
CA LYS A 202 4.39 13.63 12.04
C LYS A 202 3.08 13.58 11.26
N PHE A 203 2.00 13.17 11.93
CA PHE A 203 0.68 13.09 11.31
C PHE A 203 0.21 14.49 10.89
N ASP A 204 -0.21 14.60 9.64
CA ASP A 204 -0.81 15.80 9.06
C ASP A 204 -2.11 15.41 8.35
N VAL A 205 -3.20 16.05 8.77
CA VAL A 205 -4.54 15.82 8.23
C VAL A 205 -4.63 16.31 6.78
N THR A 206 -3.98 17.42 6.44
CA THR A 206 -3.99 17.97 5.08
C THR A 206 -3.35 17.00 4.10
N ALA A 207 -2.18 16.47 4.42
CA ALA A 207 -1.50 15.46 3.62
C ALA A 207 -2.34 14.18 3.46
N LEU A 208 -3.06 13.75 4.51
CA LEU A 208 -3.97 12.60 4.41
C LEU A 208 -5.14 12.89 3.47
N MET A 209 -5.71 14.10 3.53
CA MET A 209 -6.80 14.50 2.63
C MET A 209 -6.36 14.54 1.16
N GLU A 210 -5.14 15.02 0.87
CA GLU A 210 -4.57 15.01 -0.48
C GLU A 210 -4.41 13.59 -1.05
N TRP A 211 -4.23 12.59 -0.18
CA TRP A 211 -4.22 11.19 -0.58
C TRP A 211 -5.60 10.66 -1.02
N HIS A 212 -6.68 11.26 -0.46
CA HIS A 212 -8.06 10.86 -0.72
C HIS A 212 -8.77 11.71 -1.76
N THR A 213 -8.22 12.90 -2.10
CA THR A 213 -8.72 13.73 -3.20
C THR A 213 -8.24 13.17 -4.54
N ASP A 214 -9.13 13.13 -5.51
CA ASP A 214 -8.77 12.78 -6.89
C ASP A 214 -8.05 13.98 -7.53
N ASP A 215 -6.96 13.72 -8.21
CA ASP A 215 -6.15 14.73 -8.94
C ASP A 215 -6.94 15.45 -10.07
N GLY A 216 -8.26 15.31 -10.17
CA GLY A 216 -9.12 15.83 -11.24
C GLY A 216 -10.50 16.34 -10.84
N THR A 217 -10.86 16.34 -9.55
CA THR A 217 -12.12 16.93 -9.10
C THR A 217 -11.85 17.96 -8.01
N ASP A 218 -12.05 19.24 -8.36
CA ASP A 218 -12.20 20.33 -7.43
C ASP A 218 -13.34 20.00 -6.46
N VAL A 219 -13.02 19.52 -5.27
CA VAL A 219 -13.99 19.42 -4.18
C VAL A 219 -13.92 20.70 -3.35
N GLY A 220 -14.25 21.78 -4.01
CA GLY A 220 -14.64 23.02 -3.38
C GLY A 220 -16.10 22.98 -2.95
N ALA A 221 -16.48 22.07 -2.10
CA ALA A 221 -17.75 22.13 -1.38
C ALA A 221 -17.46 21.91 0.09
N ALA A 222 -17.17 23.01 0.79
CA ALA A 222 -17.31 23.06 2.23
C ALA A 222 -18.73 22.60 2.56
N VAL A 223 -18.87 21.48 3.26
CA VAL A 223 -20.13 21.06 3.85
C VAL A 223 -20.48 22.14 4.87
N ALA A 224 -21.48 22.96 4.54
CA ALA A 224 -22.02 23.96 5.46
C ALA A 224 -22.44 23.24 6.77
N PRO A 225 -22.18 23.82 7.93
CA PRO A 225 -22.64 23.25 9.18
C PRO A 225 -24.16 23.15 9.16
N VAL A 226 -24.67 21.95 9.41
CA VAL A 226 -26.11 21.74 9.61
C VAL A 226 -26.51 22.57 10.82
N VAL A 227 -27.15 23.71 10.56
CA VAL A 227 -27.76 24.54 11.60
C VAL A 227 -28.93 23.71 12.15
N ALA A 228 -28.83 23.32 13.41
CA ALA A 228 -29.93 22.72 14.13
C ALA A 228 -31.10 23.69 14.13
N GLU A 229 -32.17 23.37 13.40
CA GLU A 229 -33.44 24.09 13.52
C GLU A 229 -33.94 23.97 14.95
N SER A 230 -33.97 25.12 15.63
CA SER A 230 -34.59 25.25 16.93
C SER A 230 -36.10 25.03 16.77
N ILE A 231 -36.62 24.02 17.43
CA ILE A 231 -38.05 23.77 17.57
C ILE A 231 -38.62 24.95 18.35
N VAL A 232 -39.30 25.82 17.63
CA VAL A 232 -40.11 26.88 18.25
C VAL A 232 -41.36 26.23 18.86
N ALA A 233 -41.38 26.15 20.17
CA ALA A 233 -42.56 25.76 20.92
C ALA A 233 -43.71 26.75 20.64
N GLY A 234 -44.72 26.28 19.90
CA GLY A 234 -45.95 27.02 19.69
C GLY A 234 -46.72 27.19 21.00
N SER A 235 -46.79 28.40 21.44
CA SER A 235 -47.67 28.85 22.56
C SER A 235 -49.13 28.61 22.21
N GLY A 236 -49.79 27.74 22.95
CA GLY A 236 -51.25 27.59 22.92
C GLY A 236 -51.95 28.80 23.47
N GLY A 237 -52.71 29.52 22.64
CA GLY A 237 -53.70 30.50 23.06
C GLY A 237 -55.10 29.87 23.12
N ARG A 238 -55.69 29.87 24.29
CA ARG A 238 -57.14 29.61 24.48
C ARG A 238 -57.95 30.69 23.84
N LEU A 239 -59.03 30.39 23.20
CA LEU A 239 -60.42 30.77 23.52
C LEU A 239 -61.35 29.79 22.78
#